data_8b97b761d65544aba3d8346983514a4f
#
_entry.id   8b97b761d65544aba3d8346983514a4f
#
_cell.length_a   1.000
_cell.length_b   1.000
_cell.length_c   1.000
_cell.angle_alpha   90.00
_cell.angle_beta   90.00
_cell.angle_gamma   90.00
#
_symmetry.space_group_name_H-M   'P 1'
#
loop_
_entity.id
_entity.type
_entity.pdbx_description
1 polymer ?
#
loop_
_entity_poly.entity_id
_entity_poly.type
_entity_poly.pdbx_seq_one_letter_code
_entity_poly.pdbx_strand_id
1 'polypeptide(L)'
;MIEFELKVDGDFVNNQRADGIIVTTPTGSTAYALSSGGPIMHPSTNAICLVSISPHTMSHRPFILDGESEVLITLLDCEDRATISFDAQSSVHASEGVALRVKQHENFVHLIHPKGYDYFEIIRSKLHWGQKV
;
A
#
# COMPACT_ATOMS: atom_id res chain seq x y z
N MET A 1 -12.57 -2.05 -12.82
CA MET A 1 -11.16 -1.77 -13.21
C MET A 1 -10.98 -0.27 -13.29
N ILE A 2 -9.82 0.26 -12.92
CA ILE A 2 -9.48 1.68 -13.01
C ILE A 2 -8.21 1.86 -13.83
N GLU A 3 -8.06 3.02 -14.46
CA GLU A 3 -6.81 3.47 -15.07
C GLU A 3 -6.31 4.71 -14.33
N PHE A 4 -5.05 4.74 -13.98
CA PHE A 4 -4.47 5.83 -13.21
C PHE A 4 -3.02 6.12 -13.61
N GLU A 5 -2.64 7.39 -13.49
CA GLU A 5 -1.26 7.85 -13.58
C GLU A 5 -0.64 7.85 -12.19
N LEU A 6 0.60 7.38 -12.11
CA LEU A 6 1.41 7.39 -10.90
C LEU A 6 2.60 8.34 -11.06
N LYS A 7 2.75 9.25 -10.11
CA LYS A 7 3.94 10.09 -9.93
C LYS A 7 4.49 9.94 -8.52
N VAL A 8 5.81 10.04 -8.40
CA VAL A 8 6.52 10.02 -7.12
C VAL A 8 7.46 11.22 -7.08
N ASP A 9 7.33 12.05 -6.04
CA ASP A 9 8.12 13.29 -5.87
C ASP A 9 8.09 14.21 -7.10
N GLY A 10 6.97 14.21 -7.83
CA GLY A 10 6.74 14.98 -9.04
C GLY A 10 7.17 14.26 -10.33
N ASP A 11 7.93 13.19 -10.25
CA ASP A 11 8.39 12.42 -11.40
C ASP A 11 7.34 11.41 -11.86
N PHE A 12 7.10 11.35 -13.16
CA PHE A 12 6.22 10.35 -13.76
C PHE A 12 6.83 8.94 -13.64
N VAL A 13 6.05 8.01 -13.11
CA VAL A 13 6.45 6.61 -12.99
C VAL A 13 5.85 5.79 -14.12
N ASN A 14 4.51 5.72 -14.19
CA ASN A 14 3.80 4.99 -15.24
C ASN A 14 2.30 5.31 -15.24
N ASN A 15 1.60 4.80 -16.26
CA ASN A 15 0.16 4.62 -16.25
C ASN A 15 -0.13 3.13 -16.01
N GLN A 16 -1.16 2.84 -15.19
CA GLN A 16 -1.54 1.48 -14.87
C GLN A 16 -3.05 1.27 -15.07
N ARG A 17 -3.39 0.04 -15.48
CA ARG A 17 -4.76 -0.48 -15.43
C ARG A 17 -4.79 -1.64 -14.44
N ALA A 18 -5.64 -1.55 -13.44
CA ALA A 18 -5.75 -2.54 -12.37
C ALA A 18 -7.12 -2.47 -11.70
N ASP A 19 -7.44 -3.43 -10.84
CA ASP A 19 -8.62 -3.33 -9.99
C ASP A 19 -8.45 -2.29 -8.88
N GLY A 20 -7.21 -1.96 -8.55
CA GLY A 20 -6.86 -0.91 -7.60
C GLY A 20 -5.36 -0.80 -7.35
N ILE A 21 -5.01 0.13 -6.48
CA ILE A 21 -3.66 0.29 -5.95
C ILE A 21 -3.73 0.50 -4.44
N ILE A 22 -2.82 -0.14 -3.72
CA ILE A 22 -2.66 0.00 -2.28
C ILE A 22 -1.38 0.80 -2.03
N VAL A 23 -1.49 1.83 -1.20
CA VAL A 23 -0.34 2.53 -0.61
C VAL A 23 -0.29 2.12 0.84
N THR A 24 0.79 1.50 1.27
CA THR A 24 0.89 0.94 2.62
C THR A 24 2.18 1.31 3.34
N THR A 25 2.05 1.46 4.65
CA THR A 25 3.19 1.55 5.58
C THR A 25 3.75 0.14 5.88
N PRO A 26 4.93 0.03 6.51
CA PRO A 26 5.44 -1.25 6.98
C PRO A 26 4.46 -1.99 7.89
N THR A 27 3.80 -1.31 8.81
CA THR A 27 2.78 -1.91 9.68
C THR A 27 1.61 -2.47 8.88
N GLY A 28 1.13 -1.75 7.87
CA GLY A 28 0.04 -2.19 7.00
C GLY A 28 0.46 -3.25 5.96
N SER A 29 1.76 -3.50 5.77
CA SER A 29 2.27 -4.45 4.78
C SER A 29 1.80 -5.89 5.03
N THR A 30 1.45 -6.22 6.26
CA THR A 30 0.92 -7.54 6.66
C THR A 30 -0.61 -7.63 6.63
N ALA A 31 -1.29 -6.60 6.12
CA ALA A 31 -2.74 -6.55 5.92
C ALA A 31 -3.11 -6.88 4.45
N TYR A 32 -3.98 -6.10 3.84
CA TYR A 32 -4.45 -6.35 2.46
C TYR A 32 -3.33 -6.32 1.41
N ALA A 33 -2.30 -5.52 1.62
CA ALA A 33 -1.13 -5.49 0.75
C ALA A 33 -0.44 -6.86 0.65
N LEU A 34 -0.35 -7.61 1.76
CA LEU A 34 0.21 -8.97 1.75
C LEU A 34 -0.61 -9.92 0.88
N SER A 35 -1.93 -9.91 1.02
CA SER A 35 -2.83 -10.73 0.20
C SER A 35 -2.79 -10.38 -1.28
N SER A 36 -2.41 -9.13 -1.60
CA SER A 36 -2.23 -8.65 -2.97
C SER A 36 -0.82 -8.87 -3.51
N GLY A 37 0.02 -9.66 -2.83
CA GLY A 37 1.37 -10.01 -3.26
C GLY A 37 2.46 -9.00 -2.85
N GLY A 38 2.15 -8.09 -1.93
CA GLY A 38 3.13 -7.16 -1.36
C GLY A 38 4.13 -7.85 -0.43
N PRO A 39 5.31 -7.25 -0.23
CA PRO A 39 6.33 -7.75 0.69
C PRO A 39 5.94 -7.50 2.15
N ILE A 40 6.45 -8.33 3.05
CA ILE A 40 6.45 -8.04 4.48
C ILE A 40 7.57 -7.03 4.74
N MET A 41 7.20 -5.89 5.33
CA MET A 41 8.16 -4.85 5.67
C MET A 41 8.29 -4.78 7.18
N HIS A 42 9.55 -4.77 7.68
CA HIS A 42 9.78 -4.64 9.11
C HIS A 42 9.29 -3.27 9.62
N PRO A 43 8.58 -3.20 10.75
CA PRO A 43 7.97 -1.95 11.25
C PRO A 43 8.95 -0.79 11.49
N SER A 44 10.24 -1.09 11.73
CA SER A 44 11.27 -0.06 11.91
C SER A 44 11.78 0.55 10.59
N THR A 45 11.34 0.04 9.44
CA THR A 45 11.78 0.56 8.15
C THR A 45 11.04 1.85 7.83
N ASN A 46 11.78 2.91 7.49
CA ASN A 46 11.17 4.14 6.98
C ASN A 46 10.90 4.01 5.48
N ALA A 47 9.77 3.41 5.12
CA ALA A 47 9.41 3.17 3.74
C ALA A 47 7.89 3.11 3.57
N ILE A 48 7.44 3.28 2.34
CA ILE A 48 6.07 3.00 1.89
C ILE A 48 6.13 2.02 0.74
N CYS A 49 5.08 1.22 0.56
CA CYS A 49 5.00 0.26 -0.52
C CYS A 49 3.74 0.51 -1.35
N LEU A 50 3.90 0.46 -2.66
CA LEU A 50 2.83 0.49 -3.65
C LEU A 50 2.57 -0.92 -4.15
N VAL A 51 1.33 -1.39 -4.04
CA VAL A 51 0.93 -2.73 -4.48
C VAL A 51 -0.30 -2.61 -5.38
N SER A 52 -0.17 -2.98 -6.65
CA SER A 52 -1.30 -3.01 -7.58
C SER A 52 -2.15 -4.26 -7.32
N ILE A 53 -3.48 -4.09 -7.36
CA ILE A 53 -4.44 -5.18 -7.21
C ILE A 53 -4.82 -5.65 -8.61
N SER A 54 -4.58 -6.94 -8.91
CA SER A 54 -4.91 -7.56 -10.20
C SER A 54 -4.50 -6.70 -11.40
N PRO A 55 -3.23 -6.29 -11.53
CA PRO A 55 -2.79 -5.44 -12.62
C PRO A 55 -2.92 -6.17 -13.96
N HIS A 56 -3.31 -5.44 -14.99
CA HIS A 56 -3.50 -6.00 -16.34
C HIS A 56 -2.19 -6.44 -17.01
N THR A 57 -1.06 -5.99 -16.51
CA THR A 57 0.28 -6.31 -17.03
C THR A 57 1.06 -7.14 -16.02
N MET A 58 1.54 -8.30 -16.42
CA MET A 58 2.30 -9.22 -15.55
C MET A 58 3.65 -8.67 -15.07
N SER A 59 4.12 -7.57 -15.65
CA SER A 59 5.38 -6.91 -15.26
C SER A 59 5.27 -6.03 -14.02
N HIS A 60 4.05 -5.69 -13.57
CA HIS A 60 3.87 -4.90 -12.36
C HIS A 60 4.30 -5.70 -11.12
N ARG A 61 5.18 -5.09 -10.35
CA ARG A 61 5.67 -5.61 -9.08
C ARG A 61 5.42 -4.59 -7.99
N PRO A 62 5.25 -5.02 -6.74
CA PRO A 62 5.25 -4.12 -5.60
C PRO A 62 6.49 -3.22 -5.63
N PHE A 63 6.29 -1.94 -5.36
CA PHE A 63 7.32 -0.93 -5.45
C PHE A 63 7.52 -0.25 -4.09
N ILE A 64 8.73 -0.36 -3.53
CA ILE A 64 9.07 0.24 -2.24
C ILE A 64 9.75 1.57 -2.48
N LEU A 65 9.27 2.59 -1.76
CA LEU A 65 9.76 3.97 -1.78
C LEU A 65 10.27 4.36 -0.40
N ASP A 66 11.05 5.43 -0.34
CA ASP A 66 11.36 6.12 0.91
C ASP A 66 10.07 6.58 1.60
N GLY A 67 10.03 6.51 2.92
CA GLY A 67 8.85 6.90 3.70
C GLY A 67 8.46 8.36 3.56
N GLU A 68 9.41 9.23 3.22
CA GLU A 68 9.17 10.67 3.02
C GLU A 68 8.70 11.02 1.60
N SER A 69 8.70 10.05 0.68
CA SER A 69 8.24 10.29 -0.70
C SER A 69 6.77 10.69 -0.75
N GLU A 70 6.47 11.61 -1.63
CA GLU A 70 5.10 12.01 -1.97
C GLU A 70 4.61 11.21 -3.19
N VAL A 71 3.51 10.48 -3.03
CA VAL A 71 2.87 9.73 -4.11
C VAL A 71 1.65 10.49 -4.60
N LEU A 72 1.57 10.72 -5.90
CA LEU A 72 0.40 11.29 -6.56
C LEU A 72 -0.22 10.25 -7.49
N ILE A 73 -1.49 9.95 -7.27
CA ILE A 73 -2.28 9.01 -8.08
C ILE A 73 -3.40 9.81 -8.73
N THR A 74 -3.37 9.95 -10.05
CA THR A 74 -4.42 10.65 -10.80
C THR A 74 -5.29 9.63 -11.51
N LEU A 75 -6.58 9.62 -11.21
CA LEU A 75 -7.55 8.73 -11.84
C LEU A 75 -7.82 9.21 -13.29
N LEU A 76 -7.45 8.38 -14.26
CA LEU A 76 -7.60 8.69 -15.69
C LEU A 76 -8.91 8.16 -16.25
N ASP A 77 -9.33 6.95 -15.80
CA ASP A 77 -10.57 6.31 -16.24
C ASP A 77 -11.11 5.38 -15.16
N CYS A 78 -12.43 5.34 -15.02
CA CYS A 78 -13.15 4.38 -14.20
C CYS A 78 -14.58 4.21 -14.77
N GLU A 79 -15.05 2.96 -14.84
CA GLU A 79 -16.35 2.62 -15.44
C GLU A 79 -17.53 3.32 -14.75
N ASP A 80 -17.46 3.51 -13.43
CA ASP A 80 -18.46 4.22 -12.63
C ASP A 80 -17.79 5.24 -11.69
N ARG A 81 -17.37 4.74 -10.52
CA ARG A 81 -16.67 5.51 -9.49
C ARG A 81 -15.61 4.65 -8.83
N ALA A 82 -14.42 5.20 -8.70
CA ALA A 82 -13.41 4.60 -7.84
C ALA A 82 -13.75 4.86 -6.37
N THR A 83 -13.38 3.92 -5.51
CA THR A 83 -13.50 4.08 -4.06
C THR A 83 -12.11 4.18 -3.45
N ILE A 84 -11.86 5.26 -2.71
CA ILE A 84 -10.65 5.43 -1.91
C ILE A 84 -11.01 5.01 -0.49
N SER A 85 -10.38 3.95 0.01
CA SER A 85 -10.61 3.41 1.36
C SER A 85 -9.42 3.70 2.25
N PHE A 86 -9.68 4.09 3.49
CA PHE A 86 -8.70 4.36 4.53
C PHE A 86 -8.79 3.28 5.59
N ASP A 87 -7.83 2.36 5.64
CA ASP A 87 -7.73 1.24 6.59
C ASP A 87 -9.02 0.40 6.72
N ALA A 88 -9.79 0.30 5.63
CA ALA A 88 -11.11 -0.33 5.59
C ALA A 88 -12.15 0.24 6.60
N GLN A 89 -11.88 1.37 7.24
CA GLN A 89 -12.76 1.99 8.24
C GLN A 89 -13.63 3.09 7.65
N SER A 90 -13.11 3.83 6.69
CA SER A 90 -13.84 4.88 5.99
C SER A 90 -13.49 4.88 4.51
N SER A 91 -14.37 5.45 3.71
CA SER A 91 -14.15 5.56 2.27
C SER A 91 -14.78 6.81 1.69
N VAL A 92 -14.22 7.26 0.57
CA VAL A 92 -14.76 8.32 -0.27
C VAL A 92 -14.80 7.86 -1.72
N HIS A 93 -15.70 8.42 -2.50
CA HIS A 93 -15.75 8.15 -3.93
C HIS A 93 -14.95 9.18 -4.72
N ALA A 94 -14.29 8.72 -5.76
CA ALA A 94 -13.55 9.53 -6.70
C ALA A 94 -14.02 9.24 -8.12
N SER A 95 -14.06 10.27 -8.95
CA SER A 95 -14.35 10.20 -10.39
C SER A 95 -13.09 10.54 -11.19
N GLU A 96 -13.17 10.34 -12.48
CA GLU A 96 -12.12 10.70 -13.42
C GLU A 96 -11.61 12.13 -13.19
N GLY A 97 -10.30 12.32 -13.31
CA GLY A 97 -9.60 13.58 -13.06
C GLY A 97 -9.27 13.88 -11.60
N VAL A 98 -9.78 13.09 -10.65
CA VAL A 98 -9.40 13.25 -9.24
C VAL A 98 -7.96 12.80 -9.03
N ALA A 99 -7.17 13.65 -8.37
CA ALA A 99 -5.81 13.35 -7.97
C ALA A 99 -5.74 13.12 -6.45
N LEU A 100 -5.24 11.95 -6.06
CA LEU A 100 -4.98 11.58 -4.68
C LEU A 100 -3.50 11.77 -4.37
N ARG A 101 -3.21 12.64 -3.40
CA ARG A 101 -1.86 12.82 -2.89
C ARG A 101 -1.69 12.08 -1.57
N VAL A 102 -0.70 11.23 -1.50
CA VAL A 102 -0.35 10.44 -0.30
C VAL A 102 1.05 10.82 0.15
N LYS A 103 1.19 11.18 1.40
CA LYS A 103 2.48 11.46 2.04
C LYS A 103 2.43 11.12 3.53
N GLN A 104 3.60 10.93 4.12
CA GLN A 104 3.73 10.71 5.55
C GLN A 104 3.18 11.90 6.35
N HIS A 105 2.44 11.59 7.42
CA HIS A 105 1.99 12.61 8.36
C HIS A 105 3.16 13.04 9.26
N GLU A 106 3.14 14.29 9.74
CA GLU A 106 4.15 14.84 10.64
C GLU A 106 4.20 14.12 12.00
N ASN A 107 3.05 13.64 12.47
CA ASN A 107 2.94 12.92 13.72
C ASN A 107 2.94 11.42 13.49
N PHE A 108 3.68 10.70 14.32
CA PHE A 108 3.74 9.24 14.32
C PHE A 108 2.81 8.65 15.37
N VAL A 109 2.25 7.49 15.05
CA VAL A 109 1.56 6.65 16.04
C VAL A 109 2.62 5.85 16.79
N HIS A 110 2.59 5.91 18.12
CA HIS A 110 3.49 5.15 18.97
C HIS A 110 2.77 3.90 19.50
N LEU A 111 3.28 2.73 19.12
CA LEU A 111 2.79 1.45 19.62
C LEU A 111 3.63 1.03 20.81
N ILE A 112 2.97 0.83 21.97
CA ILE A 112 3.61 0.36 23.17
C ILE A 112 3.51 -1.15 23.21
N HIS A 113 4.67 -1.81 23.36
CA HIS A 113 4.76 -3.26 23.47
C HIS A 113 5.19 -3.68 24.87
N PRO A 114 4.73 -4.84 25.38
CA PRO A 114 5.19 -5.39 26.65
C PRO A 114 6.66 -5.82 26.57
N LYS A 115 7.31 -5.98 27.74
CA LYS A 115 8.63 -6.60 27.80
C LYS A 115 8.56 -8.01 27.20
N GLY A 116 9.57 -8.36 26.40
CA GLY A 116 9.62 -9.66 25.70
C GLY A 116 8.84 -9.72 24.40
N TYR A 117 8.32 -8.59 23.90
CA TYR A 117 7.72 -8.54 22.57
C TYR A 117 8.76 -8.94 21.51
N ASP A 118 8.45 -10.00 20.75
CA ASP A 118 9.24 -10.48 19.63
C ASP A 118 8.41 -10.38 18.34
N TYR A 119 8.78 -9.45 17.49
CA TYR A 119 8.12 -9.26 16.20
C TYR A 119 8.16 -10.51 15.30
N PHE A 120 9.29 -11.20 15.29
CA PHE A 120 9.46 -12.38 14.42
C PHE A 120 8.66 -13.58 14.95
N GLU A 121 8.48 -13.72 16.26
CA GLU A 121 7.58 -14.72 16.83
C GLU A 121 6.14 -14.48 16.37
N ILE A 122 5.69 -13.24 16.39
CA ILE A 122 4.35 -12.85 15.91
C ILE A 122 4.19 -13.15 14.43
N ILE A 123 5.16 -12.79 13.59
CA ILE A 123 5.12 -13.06 12.16
C ILE A 123 5.11 -14.56 11.87
N ARG A 124 5.96 -15.34 12.54
CA ARG A 124 5.97 -16.82 12.42
C ARG A 124 4.61 -17.42 12.77
N SER A 125 4.01 -16.95 13.86
CA SER A 125 2.70 -17.41 14.30
C SER A 125 1.59 -17.06 13.31
N LYS A 126 1.55 -15.81 12.85
CA LYS A 126 0.52 -15.33 11.91
C LYS A 126 0.60 -15.99 10.54
N LEU A 127 1.80 -16.24 10.05
CA LEU A 127 2.04 -16.77 8.71
C LEU A 127 2.30 -18.27 8.69
N HIS A 128 2.21 -18.94 9.84
CA HIS A 128 2.45 -20.37 10.00
C HIS A 128 3.84 -20.82 9.51
N TRP A 129 4.84 -19.93 9.59
CA TRP A 129 6.20 -20.25 9.16
C TRP A 129 6.82 -21.33 10.03
N GLY A 130 7.35 -22.38 9.38
CA GLY A 130 7.99 -23.51 10.07
C GLY A 130 7.04 -24.50 10.72
N GLN A 131 5.73 -24.35 10.56
CA GLN A 131 4.79 -25.41 10.96
C GLN A 131 4.85 -26.54 9.92
N LYS A 132 5.07 -27.77 10.39
CA LYS A 132 4.92 -28.95 9.52
C LYS A 132 3.44 -29.09 9.15
N VAL A 133 3.15 -29.04 7.88
CA VAL A 133 1.85 -29.36 7.31
C VAL A 133 1.62 -30.87 7.41
#